data_fd87f5f2e5a5eb02690fa4a42fb0bbd0
#
_entry.id   fd87f5f2e5a5eb02690fa4a42fb0bbd0
#
_cell.length_a   1.000
_cell.length_b   1.000
_cell.length_c   1.000
_cell.angle_alpha   90.00
_cell.angle_beta   90.00
_cell.angle_gamma   90.00
#
_symmetry.space_group_name_H-M   'P 1'
#
loop_
_entity.id
_entity.type
_entity.pdbx_description
1 polymer ?
#
loop_
_entity_poly.entity_id
_entity_poly.type
_entity_poly.pdbx_seq_one_letter_code
_entity_poly.pdbx_strand_id
1 'polypeptide(L)'
;EKDGTFSSTERRVQRVRKAVNPPGQAKPDWLIFTELSERMGYSMGYEKPEDIFEEVCELLPQYRGMSYARLEEVGLQWPVPDTEHPGTPVLHTESFTRGKGLFVPEAYMPPKEPVDDEYPMLFTTGRHYARYNFSNMTGKTEEIDDIAPEALAEVNPVDAERMGIKAGDMLRLTSRRGTVDIKAKITERSQPGTIFTTYNYEETPVNFLTLDALDRLSRTPEYKLCAIKVEVLG
;
A
#
# COMPACT_ATOMS: atom_id res chain seq x y z
N GLU A 1 1.18 -4.65 19.92
CA GLU A 1 2.53 -4.94 20.42
C GLU A 1 3.30 -3.67 20.82
N LYS A 2 2.85 -2.48 20.45
CA LYS A 2 3.54 -1.20 20.74
C LYS A 2 2.57 -0.08 21.07
N ASP A 3 3.07 0.93 21.77
CA ASP A 3 2.43 2.23 21.91
C ASP A 3 2.89 3.17 20.79
N GLY A 4 2.12 4.22 20.53
CA GLY A 4 2.46 5.23 19.53
C GLY A 4 1.26 6.01 19.05
N THR A 5 1.40 6.53 17.82
CA THR A 5 0.33 7.21 17.09
C THR A 5 0.28 6.72 15.65
N PHE A 6 -0.92 6.74 15.05
CA PHE A 6 -1.13 6.54 13.62
C PHE A 6 -1.90 7.72 13.03
N SER A 7 -1.57 8.07 11.79
CA SER A 7 -2.39 8.96 10.96
C SER A 7 -3.26 8.13 10.03
N SER A 8 -4.56 8.38 10.01
CA SER A 8 -5.48 7.80 9.05
C SER A 8 -5.50 8.57 7.72
N THR A 9 -6.17 8.01 6.71
CA THR A 9 -6.36 8.66 5.40
C THR A 9 -7.14 9.98 5.51
N GLU A 10 -8.00 10.14 6.52
CA GLU A 10 -8.71 11.38 6.83
C GLU A 10 -7.86 12.40 7.61
N ARG A 11 -6.55 12.18 7.71
CA ARG A 11 -5.60 13.04 8.44
C ARG A 11 -5.78 13.04 9.96
N ARG A 12 -6.52 12.08 10.52
CA ARG A 12 -6.68 11.94 11.96
C ARG A 12 -5.49 11.23 12.56
N VAL A 13 -4.83 11.91 13.49
CA VAL A 13 -3.78 11.34 14.34
C VAL A 13 -4.46 10.74 15.58
N GLN A 14 -4.20 9.47 15.84
CA GLN A 14 -4.83 8.69 16.91
C GLN A 14 -3.79 7.94 17.73
N ARG A 15 -4.09 7.71 18.99
CA ARG A 15 -3.28 6.87 19.87
C ARG A 15 -3.39 5.40 19.48
N VAL A 16 -2.24 4.75 19.49
CA VAL A 16 -2.13 3.28 19.45
C VAL A 16 -1.62 2.83 20.83
N ARG A 17 -2.32 1.88 21.40
CA ARG A 17 -1.98 1.34 22.74
C ARG A 17 -1.58 -0.12 22.60
N LYS A 18 -0.55 -0.50 23.34
CA LYS A 18 -0.10 -1.88 23.42
C LYS A 18 -1.22 -2.79 23.96
N ALA A 19 -1.65 -3.75 23.17
CA ALA A 19 -2.66 -4.73 23.53
C ALA A 19 -2.06 -6.09 23.92
N VAL A 20 -0.96 -6.49 23.29
CA VAL A 20 -0.26 -7.76 23.53
C VAL A 20 1.25 -7.55 23.63
N ASN A 21 1.95 -8.49 24.24
CA ASN A 21 3.40 -8.47 24.21
C ASN A 21 3.94 -8.87 22.85
N PRO A 22 5.06 -8.26 22.38
CA PRO A 22 5.72 -8.73 21.17
C PRO A 22 6.24 -10.16 21.36
N PRO A 23 6.26 -10.99 20.32
CA PRO A 23 6.71 -12.36 20.41
C PRO A 23 8.24 -12.45 20.58
N GLY A 24 8.69 -13.35 21.43
CA GLY A 24 10.12 -13.65 21.63
C GLY A 24 10.94 -12.39 21.95
N GLN A 25 11.92 -12.08 21.11
CA GLN A 25 12.82 -10.93 21.25
C GLN A 25 12.46 -9.76 20.31
N ALA A 26 11.27 -9.76 19.72
CA ALA A 26 10.84 -8.67 18.85
C ALA A 26 10.77 -7.35 19.63
N LYS A 27 11.24 -6.29 18.98
CA LYS A 27 11.26 -4.93 19.51
C LYS A 27 10.44 -4.01 18.62
N PRO A 28 9.82 -2.94 19.16
CA PRO A 28 9.20 -1.92 18.32
C PRO A 28 10.26 -1.18 17.49
N ASP A 29 9.88 -0.78 16.29
CA ASP A 29 10.80 -0.19 15.31
C ASP A 29 11.57 1.01 15.86
N TRP A 30 10.91 1.89 16.62
CA TRP A 30 11.54 3.06 17.21
C TRP A 30 12.72 2.69 18.12
N LEU A 31 12.59 1.62 18.91
CA LEU A 31 13.64 1.13 19.79
C LEU A 31 14.81 0.54 19.00
N ILE A 32 14.51 -0.18 17.89
CA ILE A 32 15.54 -0.71 17.00
C ILE A 32 16.38 0.42 16.42
N PHE A 33 15.73 1.51 15.95
CA PHE A 33 16.44 2.68 15.41
C PHE A 33 17.22 3.44 16.49
N THR A 34 16.67 3.60 17.69
CA THR A 34 17.37 4.23 18.80
C THR A 34 18.63 3.44 19.19
N GLU A 35 18.53 2.12 19.35
CA GLU A 35 19.69 1.27 19.65
C GLU A 35 20.72 1.27 18.53
N LEU A 36 20.30 1.34 17.26
CA LEU A 36 21.20 1.45 16.14
C LEU A 36 21.96 2.77 16.13
N SER A 37 21.26 3.88 16.38
CA SER A 37 21.87 5.20 16.43
C SER A 37 22.91 5.32 17.54
N GLU A 38 22.62 4.76 18.71
CA GLU A 38 23.58 4.67 19.81
C GLU A 38 24.87 3.93 19.41
N ARG A 39 24.74 2.81 18.75
CA ARG A 39 25.88 2.04 18.24
C ARG A 39 26.68 2.77 17.14
N MET A 40 26.02 3.67 16.44
CA MET A 40 26.67 4.56 15.45
C MET A 40 27.27 5.83 16.08
N GLY A 41 27.17 5.99 17.39
CA GLY A 41 27.72 7.13 18.12
C GLY A 41 26.84 8.38 18.12
N TYR A 42 25.56 8.23 17.80
CA TYR A 42 24.56 9.31 17.83
C TYR A 42 23.40 8.94 18.74
N SER A 43 23.27 9.64 19.87
CA SER A 43 22.12 9.44 20.76
C SER A 43 20.92 10.25 20.32
N MET A 44 19.80 9.57 20.10
CA MET A 44 18.51 10.22 19.84
C MET A 44 17.80 10.66 21.14
N GLY A 45 18.17 10.11 22.29
CA GLY A 45 17.64 10.50 23.59
C GLY A 45 16.19 10.11 23.85
N TYR A 46 15.59 9.26 23.04
CA TYR A 46 14.20 8.82 23.22
C TYR A 46 14.11 7.66 24.22
N GLU A 47 13.23 7.79 25.21
CA GLU A 47 12.91 6.75 26.17
C GLU A 47 11.57 6.07 25.89
N LYS A 48 10.65 6.78 25.22
CA LYS A 48 9.29 6.33 24.90
C LYS A 48 8.80 6.92 23.56
N PRO A 49 7.78 6.33 22.94
CA PRO A 49 7.23 6.86 21.67
C PRO A 49 6.64 8.28 21.77
N GLU A 50 6.26 8.70 22.97
CA GLU A 50 5.77 10.06 23.22
C GLU A 50 6.86 11.12 22.94
N ASP A 51 8.11 10.86 23.34
CA ASP A 51 9.24 11.77 23.11
C ASP A 51 9.45 12.04 21.61
N ILE A 52 9.30 10.99 20.80
CA ILE A 52 9.36 11.10 19.34
C ILE A 52 8.20 11.93 18.80
N PHE A 53 7.00 11.73 19.35
CA PHE A 53 5.82 12.48 18.91
C PHE A 53 5.91 13.95 19.31
N GLU A 54 6.46 14.27 20.46
CA GLU A 54 6.73 15.64 20.91
C GLU A 54 7.68 16.35 19.94
N GLU A 55 8.79 15.71 19.54
CA GLU A 55 9.69 16.25 18.53
C GLU A 55 9.01 16.45 17.17
N VAL A 56 8.16 15.53 16.73
CA VAL A 56 7.33 15.70 15.52
C VAL A 56 6.46 16.95 15.64
N CYS A 57 5.84 17.18 16.80
CA CYS A 57 5.00 18.37 17.04
C CYS A 57 5.82 19.68 17.07
N GLU A 58 7.06 19.65 17.51
CA GLU A 58 7.96 20.80 17.48
C GLU A 58 8.40 21.14 16.05
N LEU A 59 8.72 20.13 15.24
CA LEU A 59 9.26 20.30 13.89
C LEU A 59 8.18 20.59 12.85
N LEU A 60 6.98 20.06 13.03
CA LEU A 60 5.89 20.17 12.05
C LEU A 60 4.80 21.16 12.51
N PRO A 61 4.70 22.34 11.91
CA PRO A 61 3.67 23.33 12.30
C PRO A 61 2.24 22.79 12.28
N GLN A 62 1.95 21.81 11.40
CA GLN A 62 0.64 21.18 11.30
C GLN A 62 0.28 20.31 12.51
N TYR A 63 1.27 19.90 13.32
CA TYR A 63 1.10 19.04 14.49
C TYR A 63 1.33 19.77 15.81
N ARG A 64 1.79 21.03 15.77
CA ARG A 64 2.25 21.80 16.94
C ARG A 64 1.29 21.81 18.13
N GLY A 65 0.00 21.82 17.88
CA GLY A 65 -1.01 21.79 18.92
C GLY A 65 -1.40 20.41 19.41
N MET A 66 -0.76 19.34 18.95
CA MET A 66 -1.06 17.97 19.39
C MET A 66 -0.22 17.56 20.58
N SER A 67 -0.75 16.67 21.39
CA SER A 67 -0.05 15.95 22.45
C SER A 67 -0.75 14.62 22.71
N TYR A 68 -0.08 13.69 23.36
CA TYR A 68 -0.72 12.43 23.75
C TYR A 68 -1.98 12.65 24.57
N ALA A 69 -1.97 13.61 25.49
CA ALA A 69 -3.15 13.96 26.30
C ALA A 69 -4.34 14.42 25.42
N ARG A 70 -4.09 15.23 24.40
CA ARG A 70 -5.13 15.69 23.47
C ARG A 70 -5.62 14.63 22.51
N LEU A 71 -4.82 13.60 22.24
CA LEU A 71 -5.19 12.49 21.38
C LEU A 71 -5.86 11.32 22.13
N GLU A 72 -6.04 11.43 23.45
CA GLU A 72 -6.39 10.29 24.29
C GLU A 72 -7.73 9.63 23.94
N GLU A 73 -8.76 10.42 23.63
CA GLU A 73 -10.11 9.90 23.41
C GLU A 73 -10.42 9.66 21.91
N VAL A 74 -10.33 10.70 21.09
CA VAL A 74 -10.85 10.67 19.70
C VAL A 74 -9.77 10.89 18.64
N GLY A 75 -8.62 11.45 19.04
CA GLY A 75 -7.63 11.93 18.12
C GLY A 75 -7.99 13.25 17.44
N LEU A 76 -7.07 13.83 16.68
CA LEU A 76 -7.22 15.13 16.04
C LEU A 76 -6.84 15.08 14.56
N GLN A 77 -7.62 15.74 13.74
CA GLN A 77 -7.30 15.91 12.31
C GLN A 77 -6.39 17.13 12.12
N TRP A 78 -5.20 16.91 11.56
CA TRP A 78 -4.28 18.00 11.26
C TRP A 78 -4.74 18.83 10.03
N PRO A 79 -4.39 20.13 9.93
CA PRO A 79 -3.57 20.94 10.82
C PRO A 79 -4.18 21.21 12.20
N VAL A 80 -3.30 21.22 13.21
CA VAL A 80 -3.61 21.65 14.59
C VAL A 80 -2.49 22.60 15.03
N PRO A 81 -2.56 23.88 14.66
CA PRO A 81 -1.44 24.81 14.79
C PRO A 81 -1.14 25.24 16.23
N ASP A 82 -2.08 25.11 17.14
CA ASP A 82 -1.96 25.47 18.54
C ASP A 82 -2.78 24.54 19.46
N THR A 83 -2.57 24.67 20.76
CA THR A 83 -3.16 23.78 21.79
C THR A 83 -4.68 23.97 21.98
N GLU A 84 -5.26 25.07 21.53
CA GLU A 84 -6.70 25.34 21.62
C GLU A 84 -7.45 24.92 20.37
N HIS A 85 -6.76 24.68 19.27
CA HIS A 85 -7.36 24.38 17.99
C HIS A 85 -8.05 23.00 18.00
N PRO A 86 -9.34 22.88 17.62
CA PRO A 86 -10.12 21.63 17.75
C PRO A 86 -9.78 20.55 16.71
N GLY A 87 -8.88 20.81 15.79
CA GLY A 87 -8.62 20.01 14.61
C GLY A 87 -9.24 20.59 13.36
N THR A 88 -8.84 20.08 12.18
CA THR A 88 -9.30 20.57 10.87
C THR A 88 -9.98 19.45 10.09
N PRO A 89 -11.29 19.24 10.24
CA PRO A 89 -12.01 18.17 9.52
C PRO A 89 -11.99 18.36 8.00
N VAL A 90 -12.09 19.59 7.52
CA VAL A 90 -12.08 19.92 6.08
C VAL A 90 -10.98 20.92 5.78
N LEU A 91 -10.12 20.61 4.80
CA LEU A 91 -9.08 21.52 4.34
C LEU A 91 -9.63 22.55 3.37
N HIS A 92 -8.96 23.72 3.32
CA HIS A 92 -9.20 24.75 2.30
C HIS A 92 -10.66 25.21 2.17
N THR A 93 -11.35 25.38 3.30
CA THR A 93 -12.77 25.81 3.34
C THR A 93 -12.99 27.19 2.73
N GLU A 94 -12.02 28.09 2.85
CA GLU A 94 -12.12 29.46 2.35
C GLU A 94 -11.23 29.69 1.12
N SER A 95 -10.00 29.23 1.18
CA SER A 95 -9.02 29.40 0.10
C SER A 95 -7.91 28.34 0.16
N PHE A 96 -7.24 28.12 -0.94
CA PHE A 96 -5.99 27.36 -0.95
C PHE A 96 -4.84 28.16 -0.35
N THR A 97 -3.79 27.53 0.14
CA THR A 97 -2.59 28.20 0.68
C THR A 97 -1.98 29.22 -0.28
N ARG A 98 -2.10 29.00 -1.59
CA ARG A 98 -1.67 29.89 -2.65
C ARG A 98 -2.72 30.91 -3.09
N GLY A 99 -3.88 30.98 -2.43
CA GLY A 99 -5.05 31.76 -2.81
C GLY A 99 -6.02 30.99 -3.69
N LYS A 100 -5.92 31.11 -5.00
CA LYS A 100 -6.77 30.34 -5.95
C LYS A 100 -6.17 29.01 -6.32
N GLY A 101 -7.01 28.03 -6.67
CA GLY A 101 -6.59 26.76 -7.26
C GLY A 101 -5.86 27.00 -8.59
N LEU A 102 -4.79 26.25 -8.84
CA LEU A 102 -4.07 26.25 -10.11
C LEU A 102 -4.55 25.07 -10.97
N PHE A 103 -5.02 25.38 -12.17
CA PHE A 103 -5.26 24.37 -13.19
C PHE A 103 -3.96 24.13 -13.94
N VAL A 104 -3.49 22.88 -13.92
CA VAL A 104 -2.31 22.45 -14.69
C VAL A 104 -2.80 21.54 -15.81
N PRO A 105 -2.68 21.94 -17.09
CA PRO A 105 -3.04 21.07 -18.19
C PRO A 105 -2.00 19.95 -18.31
N GLU A 106 -2.48 18.72 -18.34
CA GLU A 106 -1.64 17.52 -18.56
C GLU A 106 -2.14 16.78 -19.80
N ALA A 107 -1.20 16.39 -20.65
CA ALA A 107 -1.48 15.49 -21.76
C ALA A 107 -1.53 14.04 -21.26
N TYR A 108 -2.42 13.25 -21.83
CA TYR A 108 -2.43 11.81 -21.56
C TYR A 108 -1.10 11.19 -21.97
N MET A 109 -0.47 10.47 -21.08
CA MET A 109 0.69 9.64 -21.34
C MET A 109 0.29 8.16 -21.26
N PRO A 110 0.52 7.37 -22.33
CA PRO A 110 0.25 5.94 -22.27
C PRO A 110 1.23 5.24 -21.31
N PRO A 111 0.91 4.00 -20.89
CA PRO A 111 1.84 3.17 -20.12
C PRO A 111 3.19 3.06 -20.84
N LYS A 112 4.26 2.89 -20.09
CA LYS A 112 5.61 2.72 -20.66
C LYS A 112 5.76 1.42 -21.43
N GLU A 113 4.97 0.42 -21.11
CA GLU A 113 4.90 -0.85 -21.79
C GLU A 113 3.48 -1.11 -22.32
N PRO A 114 3.15 -0.70 -23.55
CA PRO A 114 1.88 -1.06 -24.18
C PRO A 114 1.85 -2.56 -24.53
N VAL A 115 0.65 -3.09 -24.74
CA VAL A 115 0.47 -4.43 -25.31
C VAL A 115 0.94 -4.46 -26.76
N ASP A 116 1.36 -5.64 -27.23
CA ASP A 116 1.75 -5.93 -28.61
C ASP A 116 1.37 -7.37 -28.99
N ASP A 117 1.77 -7.82 -30.19
CA ASP A 117 1.42 -9.15 -30.70
C ASP A 117 2.02 -10.30 -29.88
N GLU A 118 3.17 -10.09 -29.24
CA GLU A 118 3.83 -11.09 -28.39
C GLU A 118 3.25 -11.11 -26.95
N TYR A 119 2.87 -9.94 -26.42
CA TYR A 119 2.30 -9.75 -25.08
C TYR A 119 0.97 -9.01 -25.20
N PRO A 120 -0.11 -9.72 -25.61
CA PRO A 120 -1.36 -9.09 -26.03
C PRO A 120 -2.31 -8.68 -24.90
N MET A 121 -1.99 -8.99 -23.64
CA MET A 121 -2.84 -8.71 -22.50
C MET A 121 -2.19 -7.69 -21.57
N LEU A 122 -2.99 -6.76 -21.04
CA LEU A 122 -2.57 -5.92 -19.93
C LEU A 122 -2.60 -6.72 -18.63
N PHE A 123 -1.58 -6.53 -17.82
CA PHE A 123 -1.52 -7.05 -16.47
C PHE A 123 -1.54 -5.92 -15.46
N THR A 124 -2.37 -6.04 -14.44
CA THR A 124 -2.43 -5.08 -13.34
C THR A 124 -2.49 -5.76 -11.98
N THR A 125 -1.91 -5.12 -10.97
CA THR A 125 -1.90 -5.65 -9.62
C THR A 125 -2.62 -4.75 -8.63
N GLY A 126 -3.15 -5.35 -7.57
CA GLY A 126 -3.84 -4.63 -6.51
C GLY A 126 -3.70 -5.25 -5.14
N ARG A 127 -4.42 -4.67 -4.17
CA ARG A 127 -4.53 -5.20 -2.82
C ARG A 127 -5.78 -6.06 -2.67
N HIS A 128 -5.68 -7.06 -1.81
CA HIS A 128 -6.84 -7.81 -1.35
C HIS A 128 -7.43 -7.16 -0.09
N TYR A 129 -8.76 -7.12 0.02
CA TYR A 129 -9.43 -6.48 1.16
C TYR A 129 -9.07 -7.13 2.51
N ALA A 130 -9.03 -8.47 2.55
CA ALA A 130 -8.72 -9.21 3.77
C ALA A 130 -7.21 -9.28 4.09
N ARG A 131 -6.32 -8.98 3.15
CA ARG A 131 -4.87 -9.10 3.32
C ARG A 131 -4.18 -7.75 3.24
N TYR A 132 -3.48 -7.38 4.31
CA TYR A 132 -2.78 -6.10 4.38
C TYR A 132 -1.40 -6.17 3.71
N ASN A 133 -1.18 -5.32 2.71
CA ASN A 133 0.05 -5.23 1.92
C ASN A 133 0.53 -6.62 1.44
N PHE A 134 1.72 -7.06 1.85
CA PHE A 134 2.30 -8.37 1.49
C PHE A 134 1.93 -9.51 2.45
N SER A 135 0.89 -9.35 3.23
CA SER A 135 0.39 -10.35 4.20
C SER A 135 1.37 -10.76 5.31
N ASN A 136 2.43 -10.01 5.54
CA ASN A 136 3.42 -10.30 6.59
C ASN A 136 2.80 -10.45 7.99
N MET A 137 1.69 -9.76 8.25
CA MET A 137 0.94 -9.87 9.51
C MET A 137 -0.36 -10.65 9.32
N THR A 138 -1.17 -10.26 8.35
CA THR A 138 -2.48 -10.87 8.09
C THR A 138 -2.40 -12.32 7.61
N GLY A 139 -1.34 -12.72 6.92
CA GLY A 139 -1.09 -14.11 6.52
C GLY A 139 -0.66 -15.04 7.66
N LYS A 140 -0.63 -14.54 8.90
CA LYS A 140 -0.42 -15.35 10.12
C LYS A 140 -1.71 -15.58 10.91
N THR A 141 -2.86 -15.24 10.33
CA THR A 141 -4.17 -15.35 10.94
C THR A 141 -5.00 -16.34 10.13
N GLU A 142 -5.30 -17.51 10.72
CA GLU A 142 -5.99 -18.63 10.05
C GLU A 142 -7.34 -18.21 9.45
N GLU A 143 -8.13 -17.41 10.16
CA GLU A 143 -9.44 -16.93 9.69
C GLU A 143 -9.32 -16.04 8.43
N ILE A 144 -8.20 -15.38 8.23
CA ILE A 144 -7.94 -14.59 7.01
C ILE A 144 -7.56 -15.51 5.85
N ASP A 145 -6.82 -16.57 6.13
CA ASP A 145 -6.47 -17.59 5.13
C ASP A 145 -7.72 -18.31 4.62
N ASP A 146 -8.72 -18.58 5.47
CA ASP A 146 -10.01 -19.14 5.05
C ASP A 146 -10.78 -18.24 4.07
N ILE A 147 -10.68 -16.91 4.24
CA ILE A 147 -11.34 -15.93 3.36
C ILE A 147 -10.62 -15.79 2.02
N ALA A 148 -9.29 -15.87 2.03
CA ALA A 148 -8.44 -15.60 0.88
C ALA A 148 -7.22 -16.52 0.85
N PRO A 149 -7.41 -17.83 0.57
CA PRO A 149 -6.36 -18.83 0.72
C PRO A 149 -5.25 -18.75 -0.32
N GLU A 150 -5.54 -18.26 -1.52
CA GLU A 150 -4.60 -18.27 -2.64
C GLU A 150 -4.76 -17.04 -3.55
N ALA A 151 -3.70 -16.74 -4.31
CA ALA A 151 -3.77 -15.76 -5.38
C ALA A 151 -4.58 -16.30 -6.55
N LEU A 152 -5.42 -15.44 -7.15
CA LEU A 152 -6.21 -15.76 -8.33
C LEU A 152 -6.01 -14.70 -9.41
N ALA A 153 -5.87 -15.14 -10.67
CA ALA A 153 -5.91 -14.27 -11.83
C ALA A 153 -7.37 -14.01 -12.22
N GLU A 154 -7.86 -12.81 -12.06
CA GLU A 154 -9.19 -12.41 -12.51
C GLU A 154 -9.17 -12.21 -14.02
N VAL A 155 -9.95 -13.03 -14.75
CA VAL A 155 -10.06 -13.07 -16.20
C VAL A 155 -11.48 -12.70 -16.59
N ASN A 156 -11.65 -11.76 -17.54
CA ASN A 156 -12.96 -11.40 -18.04
C ASN A 156 -13.57 -12.60 -18.82
N PRO A 157 -14.90 -12.86 -18.72
CA PRO A 157 -15.57 -13.95 -19.45
C PRO A 157 -15.31 -13.93 -20.95
N VAL A 158 -15.23 -12.74 -21.58
CA VAL A 158 -14.94 -12.61 -23.03
C VAL A 158 -13.55 -13.13 -23.38
N ASP A 159 -12.55 -12.81 -22.55
CA ASP A 159 -11.20 -13.32 -22.74
C ASP A 159 -11.10 -14.81 -22.43
N ALA A 160 -11.80 -15.25 -21.38
CA ALA A 160 -11.85 -16.66 -21.01
C ALA A 160 -12.42 -17.53 -22.14
N GLU A 161 -13.52 -17.11 -22.76
CA GLU A 161 -14.11 -17.80 -23.92
C GLU A 161 -13.14 -17.80 -25.11
N ARG A 162 -12.58 -16.64 -25.44
CA ARG A 162 -11.62 -16.49 -26.56
C ARG A 162 -10.38 -17.37 -26.40
N MET A 163 -9.89 -17.54 -25.18
CA MET A 163 -8.65 -18.26 -24.88
C MET A 163 -8.89 -19.70 -24.38
N GLY A 164 -10.15 -20.12 -24.24
CA GLY A 164 -10.50 -21.45 -23.76
C GLY A 164 -10.21 -21.68 -22.28
N ILE A 165 -10.17 -20.63 -21.47
CA ILE A 165 -9.87 -20.67 -20.03
C ILE A 165 -11.16 -21.00 -19.26
N LYS A 166 -11.04 -21.92 -18.32
CA LYS A 166 -12.11 -22.25 -17.34
C LYS A 166 -11.73 -21.80 -15.94
N ALA A 167 -12.71 -21.59 -15.11
CA ALA A 167 -12.48 -21.29 -13.69
C ALA A 167 -11.68 -22.42 -13.02
N GLY A 168 -10.60 -22.07 -12.34
CA GLY A 168 -9.71 -23.01 -11.68
C GLY A 168 -8.55 -23.53 -12.55
N ASP A 169 -8.56 -23.28 -13.85
CA ASP A 169 -7.41 -23.64 -14.70
C ASP A 169 -6.13 -22.96 -14.20
N MET A 170 -5.02 -23.67 -14.29
CA MET A 170 -3.71 -23.10 -14.02
C MET A 170 -3.24 -22.32 -15.26
N LEU A 171 -2.96 -21.06 -15.08
CA LEU A 171 -2.46 -20.15 -16.10
C LEU A 171 -0.98 -19.86 -15.89
N ARG A 172 -0.23 -19.80 -16.96
CA ARG A 172 1.11 -19.21 -16.96
C ARG A 172 1.04 -17.79 -17.51
N LEU A 173 1.37 -16.83 -16.66
CA LEU A 173 1.51 -15.44 -17.03
C LEU A 173 2.97 -15.14 -17.27
N THR A 174 3.32 -14.66 -18.45
CA THR A 174 4.71 -14.33 -18.81
C THR A 174 4.80 -12.88 -19.26
N SER A 175 5.69 -12.11 -18.64
CA SER A 175 6.10 -10.78 -19.11
C SER A 175 7.52 -10.84 -19.68
N ARG A 176 8.06 -9.71 -20.14
CA ARG A 176 9.47 -9.61 -20.56
C ARG A 176 10.49 -9.82 -19.44
N ARG A 177 10.03 -9.86 -18.17
CA ARG A 177 10.89 -9.91 -16.95
C ARG A 177 10.79 -11.24 -16.22
N GLY A 178 9.68 -11.94 -16.33
CA GLY A 178 9.51 -13.18 -15.59
C GLY A 178 8.22 -13.90 -15.95
N THR A 179 8.00 -14.99 -15.23
CA THR A 179 6.86 -15.90 -15.40
C THR A 179 6.29 -16.27 -14.04
N VAL A 180 4.98 -16.36 -13.94
CA VAL A 180 4.25 -16.78 -12.74
C VAL A 180 3.10 -17.69 -13.12
N ASP A 181 2.93 -18.80 -12.40
CA ASP A 181 1.81 -19.72 -12.55
C ASP A 181 0.74 -19.38 -11.49
N ILE A 182 -0.53 -19.28 -11.91
CA ILE A 182 -1.63 -18.80 -11.07
C ILE A 182 -2.99 -19.36 -11.54
N LYS A 183 -3.88 -19.69 -10.62
CA LYS A 183 -5.22 -20.16 -10.97
C LYS A 183 -6.12 -19.06 -11.53
N ALA A 184 -6.94 -19.43 -12.50
CA ALA A 184 -7.94 -18.56 -13.12
C ALA A 184 -9.20 -18.41 -12.28
N LYS A 185 -9.68 -17.17 -12.15
CA LYS A 185 -11.00 -16.80 -11.65
C LYS A 185 -11.75 -16.01 -12.73
N ILE A 186 -12.83 -16.59 -13.26
CA ILE A 186 -13.63 -15.90 -14.27
C ILE A 186 -14.57 -14.89 -13.61
N THR A 187 -14.47 -13.62 -14.01
CA THR A 187 -15.26 -12.53 -13.41
C THR A 187 -15.34 -11.31 -14.32
N GLU A 188 -16.49 -10.64 -14.31
CA GLU A 188 -16.71 -9.37 -15.03
C GLU A 188 -16.03 -8.15 -14.36
N ARG A 189 -15.39 -8.35 -13.20
CA ARG A 189 -14.66 -7.26 -12.50
C ARG A 189 -13.46 -6.75 -13.28
N SER A 190 -12.77 -7.65 -13.99
CA SER A 190 -11.69 -7.27 -14.89
C SER A 190 -12.25 -6.83 -16.24
N GLN A 191 -11.66 -5.80 -16.84
CA GLN A 191 -12.00 -5.37 -18.19
C GLN A 191 -11.50 -6.39 -19.23
N PRO A 192 -12.19 -6.57 -20.37
CA PRO A 192 -11.64 -7.36 -21.48
C PRO A 192 -10.23 -6.86 -21.88
N GLY A 193 -9.34 -7.80 -22.16
CA GLY A 193 -7.93 -7.51 -22.48
C GLY A 193 -7.04 -7.28 -21.24
N THR A 194 -7.57 -7.44 -20.01
CA THR A 194 -6.84 -7.18 -18.77
C THR A 194 -6.90 -8.37 -17.80
N ILE A 195 -5.76 -8.77 -17.29
CA ILE A 195 -5.64 -9.71 -16.17
C ILE A 195 -5.32 -8.92 -14.90
N PHE A 196 -6.14 -9.12 -13.87
CA PHE A 196 -5.90 -8.54 -12.54
C PHE A 196 -5.53 -9.64 -11.54
N THR A 197 -4.60 -9.35 -10.65
CA THR A 197 -4.32 -10.20 -9.47
C THR A 197 -3.86 -9.38 -8.29
N THR A 198 -3.71 -10.04 -7.15
CA THR A 198 -3.19 -9.41 -5.93
C THR A 198 -1.75 -9.86 -5.66
N TYR A 199 -0.94 -9.01 -5.04
CA TYR A 199 0.49 -9.25 -4.78
C TYR A 199 0.78 -9.76 -3.36
N ASN A 200 -0.23 -10.28 -2.68
CA ASN A 200 -0.18 -10.59 -1.24
C ASN A 200 0.39 -11.97 -0.90
N TYR A 201 0.74 -12.78 -1.89
CA TYR A 201 1.05 -14.20 -1.72
C TYR A 201 2.51 -14.46 -2.08
N GLU A 202 3.25 -15.05 -1.13
CA GLU A 202 4.67 -15.37 -1.30
C GLU A 202 4.89 -16.46 -2.35
N GLU A 203 4.00 -17.45 -2.37
CA GLU A 203 4.00 -18.56 -3.32
C GLU A 203 3.66 -18.16 -4.76
N THR A 204 3.11 -16.95 -4.95
CA THR A 204 2.76 -16.41 -6.27
C THR A 204 3.32 -15.00 -6.40
N PRO A 205 4.64 -14.83 -6.59
CA PRO A 205 5.32 -13.54 -6.54
C PRO A 205 5.12 -12.73 -7.81
N VAL A 206 3.92 -12.23 -8.04
CA VAL A 206 3.48 -11.52 -9.27
C VAL A 206 4.28 -10.26 -9.59
N ASN A 207 5.01 -9.71 -8.62
CA ASN A 207 5.89 -8.57 -8.87
C ASN A 207 7.09 -8.91 -9.78
N PHE A 208 7.40 -10.18 -10.04
CA PHE A 208 8.37 -10.57 -11.06
C PHE A 208 7.91 -10.24 -12.49
N LEU A 209 6.61 -10.02 -12.68
CA LEU A 209 6.06 -9.61 -13.97
C LEU A 209 6.15 -8.10 -14.20
N THR A 210 6.23 -7.31 -13.12
CA THR A 210 6.00 -5.86 -13.17
C THR A 210 7.18 -5.08 -13.76
N LEU A 211 6.86 -3.86 -14.24
CA LEU A 211 7.79 -2.98 -14.94
C LEU A 211 8.68 -2.22 -13.96
N ASP A 212 9.91 -1.94 -14.35
CA ASP A 212 10.90 -1.16 -13.59
C ASP A 212 10.96 0.33 -13.98
N ALA A 213 10.03 0.78 -14.84
CA ALA A 213 9.94 2.19 -15.23
C ALA A 213 9.61 3.07 -14.02
N LEU A 214 10.36 4.17 -13.87
CA LEU A 214 10.23 5.08 -12.75
C LEU A 214 9.68 6.44 -13.19
N ASP A 215 8.83 7.03 -12.37
CA ASP A 215 8.47 8.43 -12.49
C ASP A 215 9.71 9.32 -12.38
N ARG A 216 9.76 10.37 -13.20
CA ARG A 216 10.95 11.23 -13.32
C ARG A 216 11.27 11.98 -12.04
N LEU A 217 10.25 12.42 -11.31
CA LEU A 217 10.40 13.28 -10.13
C LEU A 217 10.35 12.48 -8.83
N SER A 218 9.30 11.69 -8.65
CA SER A 218 9.08 10.93 -7.43
C SER A 218 9.83 9.59 -7.40
N ARG A 219 10.34 9.13 -8.55
CA ARG A 219 10.96 7.80 -8.70
C ARG A 219 10.03 6.65 -8.34
N THR A 220 8.73 6.90 -8.36
CA THR A 220 7.70 5.89 -8.13
C THR A 220 7.66 4.91 -9.30
N PRO A 221 7.74 3.59 -9.07
CA PRO A 221 7.69 2.60 -10.15
C PRO A 221 6.28 2.44 -10.73
N GLU A 222 6.20 2.25 -12.05
CA GLU A 222 4.98 1.94 -12.77
C GLU A 222 4.63 0.45 -12.65
N TYR A 223 4.49 -0.06 -11.44
CA TYR A 223 4.26 -1.49 -11.18
C TYR A 223 2.80 -1.94 -11.31
N LYS A 224 1.91 -1.04 -11.73
CA LYS A 224 0.46 -1.32 -11.90
C LYS A 224 0.08 -1.76 -13.29
N LEU A 225 0.93 -1.57 -14.29
CA LEU A 225 0.64 -1.94 -15.67
C LEU A 225 1.89 -2.52 -16.33
N CYS A 226 1.75 -3.69 -16.95
CA CYS A 226 2.72 -4.24 -17.89
C CYS A 226 2.01 -5.14 -18.91
N ALA A 227 2.71 -5.48 -19.98
CA ALA A 227 2.19 -6.39 -21.00
C ALA A 227 2.60 -7.84 -20.70
N ILE A 228 1.65 -8.76 -20.85
CA ILE A 228 1.85 -10.20 -20.62
C ILE A 228 1.25 -11.03 -21.75
N LYS A 229 1.76 -12.26 -21.89
CA LYS A 229 1.06 -13.37 -22.55
C LYS A 229 0.53 -14.34 -21.50
N VAL A 230 -0.55 -15.04 -21.87
CA VAL A 230 -1.26 -15.99 -21.00
C VAL A 230 -1.32 -17.33 -21.71
N GLU A 231 -0.93 -18.40 -21.03
CA GLU A 231 -0.98 -19.76 -21.51
C GLU A 231 -1.74 -20.63 -20.49
N VAL A 232 -2.64 -21.49 -20.97
CA VAL A 232 -3.31 -22.49 -20.10
C VAL A 232 -2.36 -23.67 -19.94
N LEU A 233 -2.06 -24.01 -18.68
CA LEU A 233 -1.29 -25.21 -18.35
C LEU A 233 -2.24 -26.40 -18.26
N GLY A 234 -1.95 -27.44 -19.01
CA GLY A 234 -2.78 -28.64 -19.08
C GLY A 234 -2.73 -29.49 -17.78
#